data_2d632a34deda31e1650e184d1a3737c7
#
_entry.id   2d632a34deda31e1650e184d1a3737c7
#
_cell.length_a   1.000
_cell.length_b   1.000
_cell.length_c   1.000
_cell.angle_alpha   90.00
_cell.angle_beta   90.00
_cell.angle_gamma   90.00
#
_symmetry.space_group_name_H-M   'P 1'
#
loop_
_entity.id
_entity.type
_entity.pdbx_description
1 polymer ?
#
loop_
_entity_poly.entity_id
_entity_poly.type
_entity_poly.pdbx_seq_one_letter_code
_entity_poly.pdbx_strand_id
1 'polypeptide(L)'
;MSDDNAYSYKVFDRVTERWPEIGDRLLCPGRDTFLAEQADERNYRLLRGYKRAGDILIQGALADRADCRNLIFPALFNYRHYVELALKAIVDDHGPFVGISLGQKNHKLPELWQLFCAVAAAFGCDCSEDAAVAVEECINELAAIDASSAVFRYARDVRGNTPALPIDGLDLVRLHDVMNGIENFFECSDLEFSHRQDMANDGQ
;
A
#
# COMPACT_ATOMS: atom_id res chain seq x y z
N MET A 1 11.91 18.94 27.84
CA MET A 1 11.86 17.72 27.06
C MET A 1 10.40 17.36 27.00
N SER A 2 9.76 17.74 25.94
CA SER A 2 8.30 17.81 25.78
C SER A 2 7.82 16.53 25.11
N ASP A 3 6.95 15.83 25.80
CA ASP A 3 6.16 14.71 25.29
C ASP A 3 5.03 15.24 24.41
N ASP A 4 5.34 15.57 23.17
CA ASP A 4 4.37 16.04 22.18
C ASP A 4 4.09 15.00 21.10
N ASN A 5 3.73 13.78 21.48
CA ASN A 5 3.23 12.82 20.48
C ASN A 5 2.05 11.97 20.96
N ALA A 6 1.23 12.50 21.81
CA ALA A 6 -0.09 11.96 22.08
C ALA A 6 -1.09 12.58 21.11
N TYR A 7 -1.14 12.09 19.85
CA TYR A 7 -2.33 12.25 19.03
C TYR A 7 -3.47 11.54 19.77
N SER A 8 -4.18 12.34 20.53
CA SER A 8 -5.33 11.91 21.30
C SER A 8 -6.44 11.50 20.32
N TYR A 9 -6.71 10.22 20.22
CA TYR A 9 -7.90 9.67 19.56
C TYR A 9 -9.23 10.10 20.23
N LYS A 10 -9.18 11.02 21.20
CA LYS A 10 -10.33 11.54 21.95
C LYS A 10 -11.34 12.33 21.14
N VAL A 11 -11.08 12.63 19.88
CA VAL A 11 -12.04 13.37 19.04
C VAL A 11 -13.27 12.52 18.72
N PHE A 12 -13.16 11.19 18.79
CA PHE A 12 -14.25 10.26 18.46
C PHE A 12 -14.93 9.61 19.67
N ASP A 13 -14.56 9.99 20.91
CA ASP A 13 -15.22 9.51 22.14
C ASP A 13 -16.65 10.04 22.32
N ARG A 14 -17.10 10.92 21.46
CA ARG A 14 -18.51 11.30 21.38
C ARG A 14 -19.16 10.55 20.23
N VAL A 15 -19.55 9.30 20.48
CA VAL A 15 -20.61 8.68 19.70
C VAL A 15 -21.87 9.49 20.01
N THR A 16 -22.09 10.55 19.25
CA THR A 16 -23.39 11.21 19.23
C THR A 16 -24.31 10.24 18.50
N GLU A 17 -25.19 9.58 19.23
CA GLU A 17 -26.31 8.82 18.66
C GLU A 17 -27.23 9.80 17.91
N ARG A 18 -26.83 10.14 16.71
CA ARG A 18 -27.57 11.05 15.85
C ARG A 18 -27.96 10.30 14.57
N TRP A 19 -29.22 10.38 14.23
CA TRP A 19 -29.70 9.92 12.93
C TRP A 19 -29.32 10.93 11.84
N PRO A 20 -29.03 10.45 10.59
CA PRO A 20 -28.86 11.36 9.46
C PRO A 20 -30.12 12.19 9.21
N GLU A 21 -29.94 13.48 8.89
CA GLU A 21 -31.02 14.42 8.64
C GLU A 21 -31.02 14.90 7.19
N ILE A 22 -32.18 15.35 6.70
CA ILE A 22 -32.29 15.96 5.36
C ILE A 22 -31.40 17.19 5.31
N GLY A 23 -30.45 17.22 4.35
CA GLY A 23 -29.46 18.29 4.22
C GLY A 23 -28.07 17.94 4.73
N ASP A 24 -27.90 16.82 5.43
CA ASP A 24 -26.57 16.31 5.77
C ASP A 24 -25.74 16.06 4.52
N ARG A 25 -24.51 16.50 4.53
CA ARG A 25 -23.55 16.31 3.46
C ARG A 25 -22.28 15.68 4.00
N LEU A 26 -21.83 14.62 3.35
CA LEU A 26 -20.58 13.95 3.69
C LEU A 26 -19.35 14.82 3.35
N LEU A 27 -19.40 15.50 2.20
CA LEU A 27 -18.31 16.36 1.74
C LEU A 27 -18.71 17.83 1.92
N CYS A 28 -18.23 18.42 3.01
CA CYS A 28 -18.40 19.85 3.30
C CYS A 28 -17.07 20.58 3.12
N PRO A 29 -17.04 21.76 2.48
CA PRO A 29 -15.85 22.59 2.45
C PRO A 29 -15.34 22.90 3.86
N GLY A 30 -14.05 22.71 4.09
CA GLY A 30 -13.40 22.90 5.38
C GLY A 30 -11.97 23.39 5.22
N ARG A 31 -11.28 23.60 6.34
CA ARG A 31 -9.89 24.04 6.39
C ARG A 31 -8.92 22.99 6.91
N ASP A 32 -9.43 21.82 7.31
CA ASP A 32 -8.63 20.78 7.97
C ASP A 32 -7.79 19.99 6.96
N THR A 33 -8.17 20.01 5.67
CA THR A 33 -7.41 19.34 4.60
C THR A 33 -7.64 20.00 3.26
N PHE A 34 -6.69 19.82 2.34
CA PHE A 34 -6.76 20.22 0.94
C PHE A 34 -6.80 18.97 0.07
N LEU A 35 -7.78 18.87 -0.81
CA LEU A 35 -7.98 17.74 -1.71
C LEU A 35 -7.60 18.04 -3.17
N ALA A 36 -7.36 19.31 -3.50
CA ALA A 36 -6.95 19.74 -4.83
C ALA A 36 -5.42 19.65 -4.95
N GLU A 37 -4.93 18.61 -5.60
CA GLU A 37 -3.52 18.32 -5.78
C GLU A 37 -3.23 17.98 -7.24
N GLN A 38 -1.99 18.20 -7.67
CA GLN A 38 -1.50 17.69 -8.95
C GLN A 38 -1.40 16.16 -8.91
N ALA A 39 -1.41 15.50 -10.07
CA ALA A 39 -1.46 14.03 -10.16
C ALA A 39 -0.30 13.36 -9.40
N ASP A 40 0.92 13.87 -9.57
CA ASP A 40 2.12 13.29 -8.95
C ASP A 40 2.10 13.42 -7.42
N GLU A 41 1.72 14.62 -6.93
CA GLU A 41 1.55 14.83 -5.49
C GLU A 41 0.46 13.92 -4.92
N ARG A 42 -0.64 13.74 -5.66
CA ARG A 42 -1.72 12.85 -5.27
C ARG A 42 -1.28 11.38 -5.22
N ASN A 43 -0.50 10.91 -6.21
CA ASN A 43 0.04 9.55 -6.21
C ASN A 43 0.93 9.31 -4.99
N TYR A 44 1.85 10.21 -4.70
CA TYR A 44 2.71 10.15 -3.52
C TYR A 44 1.88 10.08 -2.21
N ARG A 45 0.88 10.95 -2.07
CA ARG A 45 0.02 10.97 -0.87
C ARG A 45 -0.83 9.73 -0.72
N LEU A 46 -1.35 9.17 -1.82
CA LEU A 46 -2.09 7.91 -1.80
C LEU A 46 -1.19 6.75 -1.34
N LEU A 47 0.00 6.64 -1.91
CA LEU A 47 0.98 5.61 -1.57
C LEU A 47 1.34 5.67 -0.08
N ARG A 48 1.81 6.83 0.40
CA ARG A 48 2.14 7.04 1.82
C ARG A 48 0.92 6.86 2.74
N GLY A 49 -0.24 7.29 2.30
CA GLY A 49 -1.49 7.21 3.05
C GLY A 49 -1.93 5.77 3.31
N TYR A 50 -1.90 4.91 2.29
CA TYR A 50 -2.27 3.49 2.45
C TYR A 50 -1.29 2.73 3.33
N LYS A 51 0.04 2.94 3.17
CA LYS A 51 1.03 2.33 4.07
C LYS A 51 0.78 2.74 5.52
N ARG A 52 0.69 4.05 5.76
CA ARG A 52 0.45 4.60 7.11
C ARG A 52 -0.88 4.14 7.71
N ALA A 53 -1.94 4.04 6.91
CA ALA A 53 -3.23 3.52 7.39
C ALA A 53 -3.10 2.06 7.85
N GLY A 54 -2.39 1.21 7.09
CA GLY A 54 -2.05 -0.14 7.49
C GLY A 54 -1.31 -0.18 8.84
N ASP A 55 -0.27 0.63 9.00
CA ASP A 55 0.53 0.71 10.23
C ASP A 55 -0.31 1.11 11.45
N ILE A 56 -1.15 2.14 11.31
CA ILE A 56 -2.05 2.59 12.38
C ILE A 56 -3.04 1.49 12.79
N LEU A 57 -3.59 0.77 11.82
CA LEU A 57 -4.53 -0.32 12.07
C LEU A 57 -3.84 -1.50 12.77
N ILE A 58 -2.60 -1.85 12.38
CA ILE A 58 -1.82 -2.90 13.07
C ILE A 58 -1.46 -2.45 14.50
N GLN A 59 -1.04 -1.21 14.70
CA GLN A 59 -0.78 -0.69 16.05
C GLN A 59 -2.03 -0.72 16.93
N GLY A 60 -3.20 -0.36 16.38
CA GLY A 60 -4.48 -0.46 17.05
C GLY A 60 -4.82 -1.91 17.42
N ALA A 61 -4.64 -2.85 16.49
CA ALA A 61 -4.88 -4.27 16.72
C ALA A 61 -3.95 -4.90 17.77
N LEU A 62 -2.71 -4.41 17.89
CA LEU A 62 -1.77 -4.82 18.92
C LEU A 62 -2.12 -4.22 20.30
N ALA A 63 -2.65 -3.00 20.32
CA ALA A 63 -3.05 -2.32 21.54
C ALA A 63 -4.33 -2.89 22.15
N ASP A 64 -5.29 -3.30 21.32
CA ASP A 64 -6.56 -3.88 21.74
C ASP A 64 -6.84 -5.22 21.03
N ARG A 65 -6.65 -6.31 21.77
CA ARG A 65 -6.93 -7.67 21.27
C ARG A 65 -8.40 -7.92 20.95
N ALA A 66 -9.33 -7.23 21.57
CA ALA A 66 -10.74 -7.38 21.30
C ALA A 66 -11.10 -6.79 19.93
N ASP A 67 -10.47 -5.67 19.57
CA ASP A 67 -10.69 -4.99 18.29
C ASP A 67 -9.80 -5.53 17.15
N CYS A 68 -8.79 -6.33 17.45
CA CYS A 68 -7.89 -6.93 16.48
C CYS A 68 -8.65 -7.59 15.31
N ARG A 69 -9.73 -8.32 15.59
CA ARG A 69 -10.54 -8.99 14.56
C ARG A 69 -11.23 -8.03 13.60
N ASN A 70 -11.53 -6.82 14.04
CA ASN A 70 -12.15 -5.78 13.22
C ASN A 70 -11.11 -5.08 12.35
N LEU A 71 -9.88 -4.94 12.84
CA LEU A 71 -8.84 -4.14 12.21
C LEU A 71 -7.98 -4.91 11.20
N ILE A 72 -7.88 -6.25 11.32
CA ILE A 72 -6.94 -7.04 10.52
C ILE A 72 -7.24 -7.02 9.01
N PHE A 73 -8.49 -7.20 8.60
CA PHE A 73 -8.83 -7.17 7.17
C PHE A 73 -8.64 -5.80 6.54
N PRO A 74 -9.06 -4.67 7.17
CA PRO A 74 -8.71 -3.34 6.72
C PRO A 74 -7.20 -3.10 6.64
N ALA A 75 -6.40 -3.59 7.60
CA ALA A 75 -4.95 -3.45 7.57
C ALA A 75 -4.33 -4.17 6.37
N LEU A 76 -4.69 -5.44 6.17
CA LEU A 76 -4.24 -6.26 5.03
C LEU A 76 -4.63 -5.64 3.68
N PHE A 77 -5.86 -5.09 3.58
CA PHE A 77 -6.28 -4.37 2.39
C PHE A 77 -5.38 -3.16 2.10
N ASN A 78 -5.11 -2.33 3.12
CA ASN A 78 -4.26 -1.15 2.97
C ASN A 78 -2.84 -1.53 2.56
N TYR A 79 -2.24 -2.55 3.16
CA TYR A 79 -0.90 -3.03 2.80
C TYR A 79 -0.84 -3.60 1.37
N ARG A 80 -1.81 -4.44 1.01
CA ARG A 80 -1.88 -4.95 -0.36
C ARG A 80 -2.03 -3.83 -1.39
N HIS A 81 -2.89 -2.85 -1.08
CA HIS A 81 -3.11 -1.72 -1.98
C HIS A 81 -1.88 -0.82 -2.08
N TYR A 82 -1.16 -0.62 -0.97
CA TYR A 82 0.14 0.05 -0.96
C TYR A 82 1.14 -0.63 -1.91
N VAL A 83 1.31 -1.95 -1.83
CA VAL A 83 2.22 -2.70 -2.71
C VAL A 83 1.83 -2.54 -4.18
N GLU A 84 0.52 -2.61 -4.49
CA GLU A 84 0.03 -2.38 -5.85
C GLU A 84 0.38 -0.98 -6.35
N LEU A 85 0.14 0.05 -5.53
CA LEU A 85 0.44 1.44 -5.89
C LEU A 85 1.94 1.69 -6.04
N ALA A 86 2.78 1.13 -5.17
CA ALA A 86 4.23 1.28 -5.23
C ALA A 86 4.81 0.69 -6.53
N LEU A 87 4.39 -0.53 -6.88
CA LEU A 87 4.80 -1.16 -8.13
C LEU A 87 4.36 -0.34 -9.35
N LYS A 88 3.12 0.18 -9.33
CA LYS A 88 2.61 1.02 -10.42
C LYS A 88 3.37 2.32 -10.53
N ALA A 89 3.62 3.01 -9.42
CA ALA A 89 4.36 4.27 -9.41
C ALA A 89 5.75 4.09 -10.03
N ILE A 90 6.51 3.09 -9.59
CA ILE A 90 7.85 2.82 -10.13
C ILE A 90 7.81 2.50 -11.63
N VAL A 91 6.84 1.70 -12.10
CA VAL A 91 6.73 1.39 -13.52
C VAL A 91 6.25 2.60 -14.34
N ASP A 92 5.37 3.44 -13.80
CA ASP A 92 4.90 4.66 -14.47
C ASP A 92 5.99 5.72 -14.56
N ASP A 93 6.81 5.88 -13.51
CA ASP A 93 7.83 6.92 -13.44
C ASP A 93 9.10 6.54 -14.25
N HIS A 94 9.52 5.28 -14.20
CA HIS A 94 10.79 4.84 -14.79
C HIS A 94 10.63 4.02 -16.07
N GLY A 95 9.50 3.32 -16.23
CA GLY A 95 9.27 2.46 -17.39
C GLY A 95 9.35 3.17 -18.73
N PRO A 96 8.75 4.37 -18.92
CA PRO A 96 8.83 5.09 -20.20
C PRO A 96 10.26 5.38 -20.66
N PHE A 97 11.20 5.62 -19.74
CA PHE A 97 12.60 5.84 -20.06
C PHE A 97 13.26 4.62 -20.71
N VAL A 98 12.83 3.43 -20.35
CA VAL A 98 13.35 2.15 -20.88
C VAL A 98 12.39 1.46 -21.85
N GLY A 99 11.33 2.13 -22.30
CA GLY A 99 10.38 1.62 -23.28
C GLY A 99 9.37 0.63 -22.71
N ILE A 100 9.18 0.60 -21.38
CA ILE A 100 8.21 -0.23 -20.68
C ILE A 100 7.05 0.64 -20.23
N SER A 101 5.81 0.14 -20.34
CA SER A 101 4.62 0.86 -19.90
C SER A 101 3.65 -0.07 -19.18
N LEU A 102 2.93 0.49 -18.21
CA LEU A 102 1.77 -0.18 -17.61
C LEU A 102 0.68 -0.40 -18.66
N GLY A 103 0.27 -1.66 -18.82
CA GLY A 103 -0.93 -1.99 -19.58
C GLY A 103 -2.18 -1.48 -18.86
N GLN A 104 -3.26 -1.22 -19.63
CA GLN A 104 -4.53 -0.78 -19.04
C GLN A 104 -5.06 -1.80 -18.03
N LYS A 105 -5.42 -1.33 -16.81
CA LYS A 105 -6.13 -2.08 -15.75
C LYS A 105 -5.40 -3.31 -15.18
N ASN A 106 -4.09 -3.26 -15.02
CA ASN A 106 -3.39 -4.33 -14.32
C ASN A 106 -3.49 -4.11 -12.80
N HIS A 107 -4.12 -5.05 -12.08
CA HIS A 107 -4.25 -5.09 -10.61
C HIS A 107 -3.64 -6.36 -10.00
N LYS A 108 -2.99 -7.19 -10.82
CA LYS A 108 -2.40 -8.44 -10.38
C LYS A 108 -0.96 -8.19 -9.94
N LEU A 109 -0.72 -8.37 -8.67
CA LEU A 109 0.59 -8.11 -8.08
C LEU A 109 1.74 -8.86 -8.77
N PRO A 110 1.63 -10.16 -9.12
CA PRO A 110 2.72 -10.84 -9.82
C PRO A 110 3.03 -10.27 -11.21
N GLU A 111 2.00 -9.83 -11.94
CA GLU A 111 2.22 -9.20 -13.25
C GLU A 111 2.89 -7.81 -13.10
N LEU A 112 2.51 -7.04 -12.09
CA LEU A 112 3.17 -5.77 -11.77
C LEU A 112 4.61 -5.97 -11.33
N TRP A 113 4.89 -7.02 -10.53
CA TRP A 113 6.25 -7.39 -10.16
C TRP A 113 7.13 -7.75 -11.36
N GLN A 114 6.59 -8.48 -12.34
CA GLN A 114 7.32 -8.77 -13.58
C GLN A 114 7.68 -7.50 -14.36
N LEU A 115 6.76 -6.52 -14.41
CA LEU A 115 7.05 -5.22 -15.03
C LEU A 115 8.14 -4.45 -14.25
N PHE A 116 8.07 -4.44 -12.93
CA PHE A 116 9.11 -3.88 -12.07
C PHE A 116 10.47 -4.52 -12.37
N CYS A 117 10.56 -5.86 -12.40
CA CYS A 117 11.80 -6.57 -12.70
C CYS A 117 12.31 -6.28 -14.11
N ALA A 118 11.42 -6.11 -15.09
CA ALA A 118 11.82 -5.71 -16.43
C ALA A 118 12.43 -4.29 -16.47
N VAL A 119 11.84 -3.35 -15.72
CA VAL A 119 12.41 -2.00 -15.54
C VAL A 119 13.76 -2.08 -14.85
N ALA A 120 13.87 -2.81 -13.74
CA ALA A 120 15.11 -3.00 -13.00
C ALA A 120 16.23 -3.58 -13.88
N ALA A 121 15.93 -4.62 -14.66
CA ALA A 121 16.88 -5.25 -15.58
C ALA A 121 17.36 -4.26 -16.66
N ALA A 122 16.47 -3.41 -17.19
CA ALA A 122 16.83 -2.41 -18.18
C ALA A 122 17.76 -1.32 -17.60
N PHE A 123 17.65 -1.03 -16.31
CA PHE A 123 18.60 -0.20 -15.56
C PHE A 123 19.85 -0.97 -15.09
N GLY A 124 19.99 -2.27 -15.38
CA GLY A 124 21.13 -3.09 -14.97
C GLY A 124 21.09 -3.51 -13.50
N CYS A 125 19.92 -3.53 -12.88
CA CYS A 125 19.69 -4.09 -11.55
C CYS A 125 19.20 -5.54 -11.66
N ASP A 126 19.59 -6.39 -10.69
CA ASP A 126 19.26 -7.82 -10.71
C ASP A 126 18.20 -8.15 -9.65
N CYS A 127 17.02 -8.58 -10.11
CA CYS A 127 15.96 -9.06 -9.22
C CYS A 127 16.20 -10.47 -8.66
N SER A 128 17.34 -11.10 -8.92
CA SER A 128 17.74 -12.34 -8.27
C SER A 128 18.48 -12.15 -6.94
N GLU A 129 18.76 -10.91 -6.56
CA GLU A 129 19.33 -10.60 -5.25
C GLU A 129 18.35 -10.93 -4.09
N ASP A 130 18.89 -11.33 -2.95
CA ASP A 130 18.13 -11.83 -1.80
C ASP A 130 16.96 -10.93 -1.39
N ALA A 131 17.15 -9.61 -1.43
CA ALA A 131 16.11 -8.65 -1.07
C ALA A 131 14.94 -8.66 -2.06
N ALA A 132 15.22 -8.71 -3.36
CA ALA A 132 14.20 -8.77 -4.39
C ALA A 132 13.44 -10.10 -4.35
N VAL A 133 14.14 -11.21 -4.14
CA VAL A 133 13.53 -12.54 -3.95
C VAL A 133 12.60 -12.55 -2.75
N ALA A 134 13.01 -11.97 -1.61
CA ALA A 134 12.17 -11.88 -0.42
C ALA A 134 10.90 -11.04 -0.66
N VAL A 135 11.01 -9.94 -1.40
CA VAL A 135 9.84 -9.11 -1.79
C VAL A 135 8.93 -9.88 -2.74
N GLU A 136 9.48 -10.61 -3.72
CA GLU A 136 8.69 -11.46 -4.62
C GLU A 136 7.89 -12.52 -3.87
N GLU A 137 8.50 -13.19 -2.90
CA GLU A 137 7.81 -14.16 -2.04
C GLU A 137 6.62 -13.53 -1.31
N CYS A 138 6.81 -12.35 -0.69
CA CYS A 138 5.73 -11.61 -0.03
C CYS A 138 4.60 -11.18 -1.01
N ILE A 139 4.96 -10.75 -2.21
CA ILE A 139 4.00 -10.42 -3.28
C ILE A 139 3.18 -11.65 -3.68
N ASN A 140 3.83 -12.80 -3.83
CA ASN A 140 3.17 -14.05 -4.17
C ASN A 140 2.26 -14.54 -3.04
N GLU A 141 2.65 -14.38 -1.76
CA GLU A 141 1.78 -14.65 -0.61
C GLU A 141 0.51 -13.76 -0.64
N LEU A 142 0.67 -12.46 -0.83
CA LEU A 142 -0.47 -11.53 -0.96
C LEU A 142 -1.38 -11.90 -2.13
N ALA A 143 -0.79 -12.24 -3.27
CA ALA A 143 -1.55 -12.64 -4.46
C ALA A 143 -2.27 -13.99 -4.29
N ALA A 144 -1.68 -14.93 -3.57
CA ALA A 144 -2.31 -16.21 -3.26
C ALA A 144 -3.56 -16.05 -2.38
N ILE A 145 -3.52 -15.10 -1.43
CA ILE A 145 -4.66 -14.81 -0.55
C ILE A 145 -5.72 -13.97 -1.26
N ASP A 146 -5.31 -12.93 -1.98
CA ASP A 146 -6.23 -11.96 -2.60
C ASP A 146 -5.85 -11.60 -4.04
N ALA A 147 -5.97 -12.56 -4.93
CA ALA A 147 -5.68 -12.40 -6.35
C ALA A 147 -6.52 -11.31 -7.04
N SER A 148 -7.73 -11.06 -6.54
CA SER A 148 -8.71 -10.13 -7.14
C SER A 148 -8.84 -8.79 -6.43
N SER A 149 -8.07 -8.56 -5.37
CA SER A 149 -8.23 -7.41 -4.46
C SER A 149 -9.62 -7.33 -3.82
N ALA A 150 -10.27 -8.47 -3.60
CA ALA A 150 -11.63 -8.54 -3.09
C ALA A 150 -11.74 -9.23 -1.72
N VAL A 151 -10.83 -10.16 -1.40
CA VAL A 151 -10.90 -11.01 -0.21
C VAL A 151 -10.89 -10.20 1.09
N PHE A 152 -10.06 -9.16 1.14
CA PHE A 152 -9.98 -8.31 2.33
C PHE A 152 -11.09 -7.25 2.43
N ARG A 153 -11.93 -7.10 1.38
CA ARG A 153 -13.00 -6.09 1.33
C ARG A 153 -14.40 -6.66 1.47
N TYR A 154 -14.60 -7.92 1.08
CA TYR A 154 -15.92 -8.53 1.00
C TYR A 154 -15.95 -9.86 1.72
N ALA A 155 -17.02 -10.08 2.51
CA ALA A 155 -17.23 -11.34 3.21
C ALA A 155 -17.51 -12.54 2.28
N ARG A 156 -17.88 -12.26 1.03
CA ARG A 156 -18.19 -13.28 0.02
C ARG A 156 -17.66 -12.89 -1.34
N ASP A 157 -17.21 -13.90 -2.10
CA ASP A 157 -16.84 -13.74 -3.50
C ASP A 157 -18.08 -13.53 -4.39
N VAL A 158 -17.84 -13.30 -5.69
CA VAL A 158 -18.93 -13.11 -6.68
C VAL A 158 -19.82 -14.36 -6.86
N ARG A 159 -19.40 -15.50 -6.36
CA ARG A 159 -20.16 -16.77 -6.37
C ARG A 159 -20.87 -17.03 -5.04
N GLY A 160 -20.74 -16.13 -4.05
CA GLY A 160 -21.36 -16.24 -2.73
C GLY A 160 -20.57 -17.08 -1.73
N ASN A 161 -19.36 -17.53 -2.04
CA ASN A 161 -18.52 -18.31 -1.13
C ASN A 161 -17.72 -17.37 -0.22
N THR A 162 -17.51 -17.78 1.05
CA THR A 162 -16.56 -17.11 1.94
C THR A 162 -15.14 -17.55 1.57
N PRO A 163 -14.25 -16.62 1.19
CA PRO A 163 -12.86 -16.98 0.89
C PRO A 163 -12.19 -17.60 2.11
N ALA A 164 -11.54 -18.75 1.93
CA ALA A 164 -10.75 -19.37 2.98
C ALA A 164 -9.37 -18.68 3.02
N LEU A 165 -8.94 -18.30 4.22
CA LEU A 165 -7.56 -17.89 4.43
C LEU A 165 -6.70 -19.13 4.70
N PRO A 166 -5.47 -19.21 4.14
CA PRO A 166 -4.61 -20.38 4.30
C PRO A 166 -3.98 -20.49 5.69
N ILE A 167 -4.27 -19.56 6.58
CA ILE A 167 -3.69 -19.42 7.92
C ILE A 167 -4.76 -19.13 8.96
N ASP A 168 -4.61 -19.69 10.16
CA ASP A 168 -5.53 -19.50 11.29
C ASP A 168 -5.20 -18.27 12.15
N GLY A 169 -4.01 -17.68 11.95
CA GLY A 169 -3.55 -16.52 12.71
C GLY A 169 -2.38 -15.81 12.05
N LEU A 170 -2.16 -14.57 12.43
CA LEU A 170 -1.10 -13.69 11.93
C LEU A 170 -0.25 -13.17 13.08
N ASP A 171 1.07 -13.17 12.89
CA ASP A 171 1.99 -12.38 13.71
C ASP A 171 2.01 -10.94 13.20
N LEU A 172 1.34 -10.04 13.93
CA LEU A 172 1.15 -8.66 13.53
C LEU A 172 2.44 -7.84 13.63
N VAL A 173 3.33 -8.16 14.56
CA VAL A 173 4.63 -7.49 14.70
C VAL A 173 5.48 -7.83 13.48
N ARG A 174 5.57 -9.12 13.15
CA ARG A 174 6.30 -9.58 11.96
C ARG A 174 5.71 -9.01 10.66
N LEU A 175 4.39 -8.99 10.53
CA LEU A 175 3.72 -8.39 9.37
C LEU A 175 4.12 -6.93 9.19
N HIS A 176 4.10 -6.14 10.27
CA HIS A 176 4.52 -4.73 10.25
C HIS A 176 5.98 -4.58 9.85
N ASP A 177 6.88 -5.38 10.43
CA ASP A 177 8.32 -5.32 10.13
C ASP A 177 8.62 -5.70 8.68
N VAL A 178 7.97 -6.74 8.15
CA VAL A 178 8.09 -7.12 6.73
C VAL A 178 7.59 -6.01 5.82
N MET A 179 6.47 -5.38 6.15
CA MET A 179 5.94 -4.27 5.35
C MET A 179 6.83 -3.02 5.37
N ASN A 180 7.56 -2.78 6.45
CA ASN A 180 8.58 -1.73 6.49
C ASN A 180 9.79 -2.10 5.62
N GLY A 181 10.19 -3.36 5.61
CA GLY A 181 11.24 -3.86 4.70
C GLY A 181 10.86 -3.70 3.23
N ILE A 182 9.61 -4.01 2.87
CA ILE A 182 9.07 -3.82 1.51
C ILE A 182 9.04 -2.32 1.13
N GLU A 183 8.63 -1.44 2.05
CA GLU A 183 8.67 0.01 1.85
C GLU A 183 10.08 0.49 1.54
N ASN A 184 11.04 0.12 2.37
CA ASN A 184 12.46 0.47 2.16
C ASN A 184 12.99 -0.05 0.82
N PHE A 185 12.62 -1.27 0.43
CA PHE A 185 13.04 -1.84 -0.86
C PHE A 185 12.53 -0.98 -2.03
N PHE A 186 11.26 -0.60 -2.04
CA PHE A 186 10.70 0.22 -3.11
C PHE A 186 11.29 1.64 -3.11
N GLU A 187 11.46 2.28 -1.96
CA GLU A 187 12.09 3.61 -1.87
C GLU A 187 13.54 3.58 -2.37
N CYS A 188 14.32 2.57 -2.00
CA CYS A 188 15.69 2.42 -2.50
C CYS A 188 15.74 2.14 -4.00
N SER A 189 14.82 1.34 -4.54
CA SER A 189 14.74 1.05 -5.97
C SER A 189 14.40 2.31 -6.78
N ASP A 190 13.44 3.10 -6.31
CA ASP A 190 13.04 4.36 -6.93
C ASP A 190 14.21 5.35 -7.00
N LEU A 191 14.94 5.50 -5.89
CA LEU A 191 16.13 6.35 -5.84
C LEU A 191 17.25 5.87 -6.77
N GLU A 192 17.50 4.58 -6.83
CA GLU A 192 18.52 3.99 -7.70
C GLU A 192 18.18 4.18 -9.18
N PHE A 193 16.91 3.98 -9.57
CA PHE A 193 16.48 4.17 -10.95
C PHE A 193 16.55 5.66 -11.34
N SER A 194 16.13 6.57 -10.46
CA SER A 194 16.27 8.02 -10.68
C SER A 194 17.71 8.41 -10.89
N HIS A 195 18.64 7.94 -10.04
CA HIS A 195 20.07 8.22 -10.18
C HIS A 195 20.63 7.72 -11.52
N ARG A 196 20.26 6.53 -11.95
CA ARG A 196 20.72 5.97 -13.24
C ARG A 196 20.15 6.71 -14.44
N GLN A 197 18.92 7.22 -14.35
CA GLN A 197 18.33 8.10 -15.37
C GLN A 197 19.14 9.40 -15.50
N ASP A 198 19.47 10.03 -14.37
CA ASP A 198 20.24 11.28 -14.36
C ASP A 198 21.63 11.08 -14.98
N MET A 199 22.32 10.01 -14.59
CA MET A 199 23.63 9.68 -15.18
C MET A 199 23.57 9.42 -16.69
N ALA A 200 22.51 8.79 -17.19
CA ALA A 200 22.34 8.54 -18.62
C ALA A 200 22.05 9.83 -19.40
N ASN A 201 21.36 10.79 -18.79
CA ASN A 201 21.08 12.10 -19.38
C ASN A 201 22.33 13.00 -19.42
N ASP A 202 23.16 12.95 -18.37
CA ASP A 202 24.42 13.76 -18.28
C ASP A 202 25.54 13.24 -19.20
N GLY A 203 25.44 12.00 -19.68
CA GLY A 203 26.42 11.37 -20.58
C GLY A 203 26.16 11.60 -22.08
N GLN A 204 25.08 12.32 -22.45
CA GLN A 204 24.73 12.68 -23.83
C GLN A 204 25.07 14.13 -24.11
#